data_e1b3efc8a9c08112ab2b207255ea9b81
#
_entry.id   e1b3efc8a9c08112ab2b207255ea9b81
#
_cell.length_a   1.000
_cell.length_b   1.000
_cell.length_c   1.000
_cell.angle_alpha   90.00
_cell.angle_beta   90.00
_cell.angle_gamma   90.00
#
_symmetry.space_group_name_H-M   'P 1'
#
loop_
_entity.id
_entity.type
_entity.pdbx_description
1 polymer ?
#
loop_
_entity_poly.entity_id
_entity_poly.type
_entity_poly.pdbx_seq_one_letter_code
_entity_poly.pdbx_strand_id
1 'polypeptide(L)'
;MNETPETALRRALAMIEPASVRASARIDGGYVELMGDAKAPNPTMASRAMNNRGVAAIYENIWRPFGVSMMGIGGLPMSAERAKAVADLRLRGPQRVLDVACGPGNFTRFLSEQLTEDGIAVGFDISEAMIARAVRDNRGPRAAYVRGDAAELPYADATFDAVCCYAALYLVPHPLQVVDELIRVLRPGGRIAIMTSCQLGLAPLRTVVGLGSAAVGVRMFPKGQFTEMFAAAGMTDIEQDIRGLAQFVSATKN
;
A
#
# COMPACT_ATOMS: atom_id res chain seq x y z
N MET A 1 -3.67 16.12 24.04
CA MET A 1 -4.96 16.18 23.29
C MET A 1 -5.51 14.76 23.20
N ASN A 2 -6.80 14.55 23.45
CA ASN A 2 -7.39 13.22 23.27
C ASN A 2 -7.33 12.85 21.78
N GLU A 3 -6.60 11.78 21.46
CA GLU A 3 -6.52 11.26 20.10
C GLU A 3 -7.87 10.61 19.73
N THR A 4 -8.50 11.14 18.69
CA THR A 4 -9.75 10.62 18.14
C THR A 4 -9.55 10.34 16.63
N PRO A 5 -10.41 9.54 16.00
CA PRO A 5 -10.37 9.35 14.55
C PRO A 5 -10.48 10.67 13.78
N GLU A 6 -11.25 11.64 14.29
CA GLU A 6 -11.39 12.98 13.70
C GLU A 6 -10.07 13.78 13.78
N THR A 7 -9.34 13.64 14.90
CA THR A 7 -8.01 14.26 15.05
C THR A 7 -7.02 13.66 14.05
N ALA A 8 -6.99 12.33 13.91
CA ALA A 8 -6.14 11.66 12.92
C ALA A 8 -6.47 12.12 11.49
N LEU A 9 -7.76 12.24 11.16
CA LEU A 9 -8.21 12.69 9.84
C LEU A 9 -7.80 14.13 9.53
N ARG A 10 -7.92 15.06 10.49
CA ARG A 10 -7.44 16.44 10.35
C ARG A 10 -5.93 16.51 10.18
N ARG A 11 -5.18 15.67 10.87
CA ARG A 11 -3.72 15.57 10.73
C ARG A 11 -3.35 15.05 9.33
N ALA A 12 -4.03 14.02 8.83
CA ALA A 12 -3.82 13.51 7.48
C ALA A 12 -4.11 14.60 6.43
N LEU A 13 -5.21 15.36 6.57
CA LEU A 13 -5.52 16.48 5.69
C LEU A 13 -4.43 17.57 5.73
N ALA A 14 -3.90 17.89 6.90
CA ALA A 14 -2.84 18.90 7.05
C ALA A 14 -1.49 18.48 6.45
N MET A 15 -1.30 17.19 6.14
CA MET A 15 -0.11 16.68 5.46
C MET A 15 -0.21 16.79 3.93
N ILE A 16 -1.42 17.03 3.38
CA ILE A 16 -1.64 17.19 1.94
C ILE A 16 -1.05 18.52 1.49
N GLU A 17 -0.27 18.49 0.42
CA GLU A 17 0.30 19.66 -0.22
C GLU A 17 -0.72 20.26 -1.20
N PRO A 18 -1.24 21.48 -0.94
CA PRO A 18 -2.32 22.06 -1.75
C PRO A 18 -1.99 22.21 -3.23
N ALA A 19 -0.72 22.47 -3.57
CA ALA A 19 -0.25 22.61 -4.94
C ALA A 19 -0.25 21.28 -5.72
N SER A 20 -0.23 20.14 -5.02
CA SER A 20 -0.18 18.80 -5.62
C SER A 20 -1.57 18.19 -5.87
N VAL A 21 -2.65 18.90 -5.55
CA VAL A 21 -4.02 18.39 -5.67
C VAL A 21 -4.77 19.07 -6.81
N ARG A 22 -5.21 18.29 -7.80
CA ARG A 22 -6.01 18.81 -8.95
C ARG A 22 -7.41 19.27 -8.54
N ALA A 23 -7.98 18.66 -7.51
CA ALA A 23 -9.23 19.06 -6.87
C ALA A 23 -8.94 19.55 -5.44
N SER A 24 -9.78 20.42 -4.89
CA SER A 24 -9.61 20.84 -3.50
C SER A 24 -9.75 19.65 -2.56
N ALA A 25 -8.73 19.39 -1.72
CA ALA A 25 -8.78 18.38 -0.68
C ALA A 25 -9.91 18.70 0.30
N ARG A 26 -10.79 17.74 0.54
CA ARG A 26 -11.92 17.90 1.46
C ARG A 26 -12.12 16.66 2.32
N ILE A 27 -12.67 16.85 3.51
CA ILE A 27 -13.16 15.72 4.32
C ILE A 27 -14.57 15.38 3.83
N ASP A 28 -14.73 14.14 3.39
CA ASP A 28 -16.03 13.59 2.96
C ASP A 28 -16.18 12.16 3.48
N GLY A 29 -17.35 11.80 3.98
CA GLY A 29 -17.62 10.44 4.46
C GLY A 29 -16.65 9.91 5.53
N GLY A 30 -15.85 10.78 6.20
CA GLY A 30 -14.87 10.40 7.22
C GLY A 30 -13.49 10.03 6.67
N TYR A 31 -13.18 10.40 5.44
CA TYR A 31 -11.84 10.32 4.81
C TYR A 31 -11.52 11.61 4.06
N VAL A 32 -10.26 11.76 3.65
CA VAL A 32 -9.84 12.88 2.78
C VAL A 32 -10.09 12.48 1.32
N GLU A 33 -10.92 13.23 0.62
CA GLU A 33 -11.27 13.03 -0.78
C GLU A 33 -10.41 13.94 -1.67
N LEU A 34 -9.69 13.37 -2.64
CA LEU A 34 -8.82 14.09 -3.58
C LEU A 34 -9.21 13.88 -5.05
N MET A 35 -10.03 12.88 -5.34
CA MET A 35 -10.40 12.49 -6.70
C MET A 35 -11.63 13.25 -7.22
N GLY A 36 -12.49 13.76 -6.32
CA GLY A 36 -13.79 14.30 -6.71
C GLY A 36 -14.60 13.29 -7.51
N ASP A 37 -15.15 13.71 -8.66
CA ASP A 37 -15.90 12.83 -9.59
C ASP A 37 -15.00 12.05 -10.56
N ALA A 38 -13.67 12.20 -10.46
CA ALA A 38 -12.74 11.49 -11.32
C ALA A 38 -12.77 9.99 -11.04
N LYS A 39 -12.86 9.21 -12.12
CA LYS A 39 -12.77 7.74 -12.05
C LYS A 39 -11.31 7.32 -12.09
N ALA A 40 -11.03 6.18 -11.45
CA ALA A 40 -9.71 5.55 -11.53
C ALA A 40 -9.27 5.38 -13.00
N PRO A 41 -8.06 5.81 -13.38
CA PRO A 41 -7.56 5.67 -14.73
C PRO A 41 -7.43 4.19 -15.10
N ASN A 42 -7.94 3.80 -16.28
CA ASN A 42 -7.79 2.48 -16.91
C ASN A 42 -7.88 1.28 -15.94
N PRO A 43 -9.04 1.04 -15.32
CA PRO A 43 -9.17 -0.02 -14.34
C PRO A 43 -8.93 -1.40 -14.98
N THR A 44 -8.01 -2.21 -14.43
CA THR A 44 -7.85 -3.62 -14.79
C THR A 44 -9.13 -4.40 -14.44
N MET A 45 -9.33 -5.61 -15.01
CA MET A 45 -10.47 -6.46 -14.61
C MET A 45 -10.50 -6.71 -13.11
N ALA A 46 -9.34 -6.92 -12.48
CA ALA A 46 -9.23 -7.10 -11.03
C ALA A 46 -9.62 -5.82 -10.27
N SER A 47 -9.17 -4.63 -10.71
CA SER A 47 -9.55 -3.36 -10.06
C SER A 47 -11.02 -2.99 -10.27
N ARG A 48 -11.62 -3.37 -11.42
CA ARG A 48 -13.08 -3.24 -11.64
C ARG A 48 -13.88 -4.12 -10.69
N ALA A 49 -13.44 -5.35 -10.47
CA ALA A 49 -14.06 -6.25 -9.50
C ALA A 49 -13.99 -5.67 -8.07
N MET A 50 -12.85 -5.09 -7.69
CA MET A 50 -12.66 -4.45 -6.36
C MET A 50 -13.50 -3.18 -6.16
N ASN A 51 -13.87 -2.48 -7.22
CA ASN A 51 -14.78 -1.33 -7.16
C ASN A 51 -16.26 -1.72 -7.03
N ASN A 52 -16.59 -3.02 -7.13
CA ASN A 52 -17.95 -3.51 -6.88
C ASN A 52 -18.17 -3.69 -5.38
N ARG A 53 -19.19 -3.04 -4.81
CA ARG A 53 -19.54 -3.10 -3.38
C ARG A 53 -19.73 -4.54 -2.86
N GLY A 54 -20.28 -5.43 -3.68
CA GLY A 54 -20.45 -6.85 -3.33
C GLY A 54 -19.11 -7.60 -3.27
N VAL A 55 -18.20 -7.33 -4.20
CA VAL A 55 -16.86 -7.93 -4.24
C VAL A 55 -15.99 -7.38 -3.11
N ALA A 56 -16.07 -6.09 -2.82
CA ALA A 56 -15.39 -5.48 -1.68
C ALA A 56 -15.79 -6.14 -0.34
N ALA A 57 -17.05 -6.56 -0.20
CA ALA A 57 -17.54 -7.27 0.99
C ALA A 57 -16.97 -8.70 1.13
N ILE A 58 -16.64 -9.34 0.01
CA ILE A 58 -16.16 -10.74 -0.06
C ILE A 58 -14.62 -10.78 -0.12
N TYR A 59 -13.98 -9.65 -0.44
CA TYR A 59 -12.56 -9.55 -0.75
C TYR A 59 -11.65 -10.16 0.32
N GLU A 60 -11.87 -9.86 1.60
CA GLU A 60 -11.03 -10.37 2.69
C GLU A 60 -11.20 -11.85 2.96
N ASN A 61 -12.42 -12.35 2.80
CA ASN A 61 -12.75 -13.73 3.19
C ASN A 61 -12.49 -14.73 2.06
N ILE A 62 -12.47 -14.28 0.81
CA ILE A 62 -12.32 -15.16 -0.36
C ILE A 62 -11.15 -14.76 -1.25
N TRP A 63 -11.07 -13.49 -1.68
CA TRP A 63 -10.06 -13.07 -2.67
C TRP A 63 -8.66 -12.90 -2.08
N ARG A 64 -8.54 -12.34 -0.88
CA ARG A 64 -7.22 -12.19 -0.26
C ARG A 64 -6.62 -13.54 0.15
N PRO A 65 -7.33 -14.45 0.83
CA PRO A 65 -6.84 -15.81 1.06
C PRO A 65 -6.60 -16.59 -0.23
N PHE A 66 -7.47 -16.45 -1.23
CA PHE A 66 -7.32 -17.12 -2.53
C PHE A 66 -6.13 -16.53 -3.32
N GLY A 67 -5.98 -15.20 -3.39
CA GLY A 67 -4.86 -14.54 -4.04
C GLY A 67 -3.52 -14.84 -3.37
N VAL A 68 -3.46 -14.81 -2.05
CA VAL A 68 -2.29 -15.17 -1.25
C VAL A 68 -2.02 -16.68 -1.37
N SER A 69 -3.05 -17.54 -1.36
CA SER A 69 -2.92 -18.98 -1.55
C SER A 69 -2.53 -19.35 -2.99
N MET A 70 -3.02 -18.63 -3.99
CA MET A 70 -2.66 -18.82 -5.40
C MET A 70 -1.25 -18.32 -5.72
N MET A 71 -0.79 -17.26 -5.05
CA MET A 71 0.58 -16.76 -5.17
C MET A 71 1.59 -17.54 -4.32
N GLY A 72 1.14 -18.30 -3.34
CA GLY A 72 2.06 -18.94 -2.43
C GLY A 72 1.62 -20.28 -1.87
N ILE A 73 1.97 -21.35 -2.55
CA ILE A 73 2.39 -22.54 -1.81
C ILE A 73 3.59 -22.08 -0.96
N GLY A 74 3.34 -21.67 0.31
CA GLY A 74 4.37 -21.15 1.23
C GLY A 74 4.25 -19.69 1.67
N GLY A 75 3.11 -19.02 1.40
CA GLY A 75 2.86 -17.66 1.94
C GLY A 75 2.89 -17.62 3.47
N LEU A 76 3.28 -16.48 4.03
CA LEU A 76 3.24 -16.28 5.49
C LEU A 76 1.79 -16.28 5.97
N PRO A 77 1.48 -16.90 7.13
CA PRO A 77 0.24 -16.60 7.84
C PRO A 77 0.12 -15.08 8.08
N MET A 78 -1.09 -14.55 8.10
CA MET A 78 -1.35 -13.11 8.26
C MET A 78 -0.64 -12.51 9.49
N SER A 79 -0.56 -13.25 10.58
CA SER A 79 0.16 -12.82 11.79
C SER A 79 1.66 -12.67 11.55
N ALA A 80 2.28 -13.59 10.81
CA ALA A 80 3.69 -13.54 10.48
C ALA A 80 3.99 -12.46 9.42
N GLU A 81 3.10 -12.24 8.46
CA GLU A 81 3.17 -11.13 7.49
C GLU A 81 3.16 -9.78 8.22
N ARG A 82 2.25 -9.61 9.18
CA ARG A 82 2.15 -8.42 10.01
C ARG A 82 3.39 -8.19 10.86
N ALA A 83 3.90 -9.23 11.52
CA ALA A 83 5.12 -9.15 12.31
C ALA A 83 6.33 -8.78 11.44
N LYS A 84 6.43 -9.38 10.24
CA LYS A 84 7.46 -9.03 9.26
C LYS A 84 7.36 -7.58 8.83
N ALA A 85 6.18 -7.07 8.54
CA ALA A 85 6.00 -5.67 8.14
C ALA A 85 6.45 -4.70 9.24
N VAL A 86 6.12 -4.97 10.50
CA VAL A 86 6.59 -4.15 11.64
C VAL A 86 8.11 -4.14 11.73
N ALA A 87 8.75 -5.31 11.55
CA ALA A 87 10.22 -5.43 11.56
C ALA A 87 10.86 -4.72 10.36
N ASP A 88 10.35 -4.94 9.14
CA ASP A 88 10.87 -4.34 7.90
C ASP A 88 10.76 -2.81 7.91
N LEU A 89 9.64 -2.28 8.41
CA LEU A 89 9.39 -0.85 8.56
C LEU A 89 10.05 -0.25 9.81
N ARG A 90 10.58 -1.08 10.71
CA ARG A 90 11.18 -0.67 12.00
C ARG A 90 10.23 0.25 12.77
N LEU A 91 8.95 -0.15 12.89
CA LEU A 91 7.93 0.68 13.54
C LEU A 91 8.19 0.81 15.02
N ARG A 92 8.21 2.06 15.49
CA ARG A 92 8.41 2.43 16.90
C ARG A 92 8.06 3.89 17.13
N GLY A 93 7.38 4.20 18.21
CA GLY A 93 7.17 5.58 18.63
C GLY A 93 6.24 6.41 17.70
N PRO A 94 6.44 7.72 17.62
CA PRO A 94 5.53 8.66 16.98
C PRO A 94 5.82 8.82 15.47
N GLN A 95 5.87 7.72 14.73
CA GLN A 95 6.17 7.74 13.30
C GLN A 95 4.94 8.11 12.45
N ARG A 96 5.20 8.73 11.30
CA ARG A 96 4.25 8.92 10.20
C ARG A 96 4.42 7.78 9.20
N VAL A 97 3.39 6.96 9.05
CA VAL A 97 3.40 5.76 8.20
C VAL A 97 2.41 5.95 7.06
N LEU A 98 2.82 5.65 5.83
CA LEU A 98 1.94 5.63 4.66
C LEU A 98 1.75 4.18 4.18
N ASP A 99 0.50 3.74 4.11
CA ASP A 99 0.08 2.43 3.59
C ASP A 99 -0.64 2.64 2.26
N VAL A 100 0.06 2.42 1.14
CA VAL A 100 -0.45 2.66 -0.22
C VAL A 100 -1.17 1.44 -0.76
N ALA A 101 -2.31 1.71 -1.41
CA ALA A 101 -3.30 0.72 -1.83
C ALA A 101 -3.80 -0.11 -0.64
N CYS A 102 -4.19 0.60 0.42
CA CYS A 102 -4.55 0.05 1.72
C CYS A 102 -5.83 -0.81 1.70
N GLY A 103 -6.60 -0.76 0.62
CA GLY A 103 -7.86 -1.47 0.48
C GLY A 103 -8.84 -1.13 1.62
N PRO A 104 -9.42 -2.16 2.30
CA PRO A 104 -10.38 -1.93 3.38
C PRO A 104 -9.75 -1.48 4.71
N GLY A 105 -8.45 -1.17 4.74
CA GLY A 105 -7.79 -0.51 5.86
C GLY A 105 -7.35 -1.39 7.02
N ASN A 106 -7.52 -2.71 6.95
CA ASN A 106 -7.16 -3.62 8.05
C ASN A 106 -5.68 -3.58 8.38
N PHE A 107 -4.85 -3.42 7.35
CA PHE A 107 -3.41 -3.35 7.52
C PHE A 107 -3.00 -1.98 8.08
N THR A 108 -3.56 -0.90 7.54
CA THR A 108 -3.39 0.47 8.08
C THR A 108 -3.78 0.54 9.55
N ARG A 109 -4.93 -0.06 9.92
CA ARG A 109 -5.38 -0.11 11.31
C ARG A 109 -4.36 -0.83 12.20
N PHE A 110 -3.90 -2.00 11.76
CA PHE A 110 -2.87 -2.75 12.47
C PHE A 110 -1.57 -1.95 12.63
N LEU A 111 -1.07 -1.29 11.57
CA LEU A 111 0.11 -0.43 11.65
C LEU A 111 -0.08 0.72 12.65
N SER A 112 -1.26 1.34 12.66
CA SER A 112 -1.58 2.44 13.58
C SER A 112 -1.54 2.03 15.06
N GLU A 113 -1.79 0.77 15.36
CA GLU A 113 -1.74 0.19 16.72
C GLU A 113 -0.29 -0.03 17.21
N GLN A 114 0.69 -0.04 16.29
CA GLN A 114 2.10 -0.13 16.64
C GLN A 114 2.74 1.23 16.97
N LEU A 115 2.00 2.31 16.74
CA LEU A 115 2.48 3.68 16.93
C LEU A 115 2.07 4.22 18.30
N THR A 116 2.85 5.16 18.81
CA THR A 116 2.61 5.83 20.10
C THR A 116 2.51 7.34 19.91
N GLU A 117 2.08 8.06 20.93
CA GLU A 117 2.02 9.53 20.96
C GLU A 117 1.38 10.11 19.68
N ASP A 118 2.09 11.02 19.04
CA ASP A 118 1.66 11.69 17.80
C ASP A 118 1.87 10.86 16.52
N GLY A 119 2.14 9.54 16.63
CA GLY A 119 2.24 8.67 15.47
C GLY A 119 0.92 8.62 14.68
N ILE A 120 1.01 8.40 13.37
CA ILE A 120 -0.15 8.27 12.49
C ILE A 120 0.13 7.29 11.35
N ALA A 121 -0.81 6.40 11.06
CA ALA A 121 -0.84 5.60 9.85
C ALA A 121 -1.91 6.17 8.89
N VAL A 122 -1.48 6.52 7.70
CA VAL A 122 -2.35 7.01 6.63
C VAL A 122 -2.52 5.91 5.59
N GLY A 123 -3.74 5.38 5.47
CA GLY A 123 -4.13 4.49 4.38
C GLY A 123 -4.52 5.30 3.15
N PHE A 124 -3.95 4.97 2.01
CA PHE A 124 -4.16 5.64 0.75
C PHE A 124 -4.65 4.66 -0.31
N ASP A 125 -5.80 4.89 -0.92
CA ASP A 125 -6.36 4.01 -1.95
C ASP A 125 -7.20 4.80 -2.96
N ILE A 126 -7.23 4.34 -4.20
CA ILE A 126 -8.00 4.97 -5.28
C ILE A 126 -9.49 4.59 -5.24
N SER A 127 -9.82 3.46 -4.63
CA SER A 127 -11.16 2.88 -4.63
C SER A 127 -12.03 3.51 -3.53
N GLU A 128 -13.06 4.23 -3.93
CA GLU A 128 -14.07 4.78 -3.02
C GLU A 128 -14.72 3.70 -2.15
N ALA A 129 -15.06 2.55 -2.75
CA ALA A 129 -15.70 1.46 -2.02
C ALA A 129 -14.79 0.87 -0.94
N MET A 130 -13.47 0.77 -1.20
CA MET A 130 -12.48 0.30 -0.23
C MET A 130 -12.27 1.33 0.88
N ILE A 131 -12.12 2.61 0.55
CA ILE A 131 -11.97 3.68 1.54
C ILE A 131 -13.21 3.82 2.42
N ALA A 132 -14.42 3.77 1.85
CA ALA A 132 -15.65 3.80 2.63
C ALA A 132 -15.72 2.62 3.62
N ARG A 133 -15.25 1.45 3.22
CA ARG A 133 -15.14 0.28 4.09
C ARG A 133 -14.07 0.48 5.17
N ALA A 134 -12.88 1.00 4.80
CA ALA A 134 -11.81 1.28 5.75
C ALA A 134 -12.28 2.22 6.87
N VAL A 135 -13.00 3.27 6.50
CA VAL A 135 -13.60 4.21 7.45
C VAL A 135 -14.65 3.54 8.34
N ARG A 136 -15.51 2.68 7.78
CA ARG A 136 -16.57 2.02 8.56
C ARG A 136 -16.01 1.01 9.56
N ASP A 137 -15.04 0.17 9.13
CA ASP A 137 -14.63 -1.03 9.85
C ASP A 137 -13.29 -0.85 10.59
N ASN A 138 -12.43 0.09 10.18
CA ASN A 138 -11.04 0.19 10.61
C ASN A 138 -10.63 1.59 11.11
N ARG A 139 -11.56 2.40 11.59
CA ARG A 139 -11.25 3.68 12.26
C ARG A 139 -10.39 3.48 13.50
N GLY A 140 -9.53 4.45 13.76
CA GLY A 140 -8.70 4.46 14.96
C GLY A 140 -8.17 5.84 15.28
N PRO A 141 -7.71 6.05 16.51
CA PRO A 141 -7.19 7.35 16.94
C PRO A 141 -5.93 7.79 16.17
N ARG A 142 -5.19 6.81 15.59
CA ARG A 142 -3.97 7.03 14.80
C ARG A 142 -4.10 6.48 13.37
N ALA A 143 -5.30 6.14 12.91
CA ALA A 143 -5.56 5.68 11.54
C ALA A 143 -6.42 6.70 10.80
N ALA A 144 -5.95 7.17 9.65
CA ALA A 144 -6.68 8.04 8.75
C ALA A 144 -6.66 7.48 7.33
N TYR A 145 -7.65 7.86 6.53
CA TYR A 145 -7.79 7.35 5.17
C TYR A 145 -7.90 8.49 4.16
N VAL A 146 -7.26 8.31 3.02
CA VAL A 146 -7.21 9.27 1.92
C VAL A 146 -7.55 8.56 0.62
N ARG A 147 -8.48 9.10 -0.17
CA ARG A 147 -8.78 8.61 -1.50
C ARG A 147 -8.00 9.42 -2.53
N GLY A 148 -7.15 8.76 -3.33
CA GLY A 148 -6.32 9.40 -4.33
C GLY A 148 -5.61 8.41 -5.25
N ASP A 149 -4.89 8.94 -6.27
CA ASP A 149 -4.06 8.13 -7.15
C ASP A 149 -2.63 8.04 -6.60
N ALA A 150 -2.16 6.82 -6.34
CA ALA A 150 -0.83 6.57 -5.79
C ALA A 150 0.32 6.86 -6.78
N ALA A 151 0.02 7.03 -8.06
CA ALA A 151 0.99 7.46 -9.05
C ALA A 151 1.33 8.97 -8.95
N GLU A 152 0.53 9.73 -8.18
CA GLU A 152 0.72 11.16 -7.91
C GLU A 152 0.38 11.41 -6.43
N LEU A 153 1.25 11.01 -5.50
CA LEU A 153 1.02 11.20 -4.07
C LEU A 153 1.03 12.68 -3.68
N PRO A 154 0.01 13.19 -3.01
CA PRO A 154 -0.17 14.61 -2.73
C PRO A 154 0.60 15.08 -1.48
N TYR A 155 1.79 14.56 -1.28
CA TYR A 155 2.64 14.86 -0.14
C TYR A 155 3.97 15.43 -0.61
N ALA A 156 4.53 16.35 0.17
CA ALA A 156 5.88 16.85 -0.03
C ALA A 156 6.92 15.71 0.09
N ASP A 157 8.09 15.93 -0.48
CA ASP A 157 9.24 15.04 -0.31
C ASP A 157 9.54 14.85 1.18
N ALA A 158 9.99 13.66 1.53
CA ALA A 158 10.43 13.34 2.90
C ALA A 158 9.36 13.56 4.01
N THR A 159 8.07 13.38 3.69
CA THR A 159 6.96 13.55 4.64
C THR A 159 6.84 12.40 5.63
N PHE A 160 7.14 11.16 5.22
CA PHE A 160 6.87 9.95 6.01
C PHE A 160 8.14 9.30 6.56
N ASP A 161 8.03 8.74 7.76
CA ASP A 161 9.09 7.95 8.41
C ASP A 161 9.16 6.53 7.86
N ALA A 162 8.02 5.98 7.47
CA ALA A 162 7.90 4.66 6.87
C ALA A 162 6.80 4.65 5.80
N VAL A 163 7.04 3.91 4.71
CA VAL A 163 6.06 3.76 3.62
C VAL A 163 5.96 2.29 3.23
N CYS A 164 4.75 1.84 2.88
CA CYS A 164 4.57 0.46 2.42
C CYS A 164 3.50 0.33 1.33
N CYS A 165 3.59 -0.78 0.58
CA CYS A 165 2.55 -1.26 -0.33
C CYS A 165 2.52 -2.79 -0.27
N TYR A 166 1.49 -3.34 0.34
CA TYR A 166 1.36 -4.78 0.57
C TYR A 166 0.25 -5.38 -0.30
N ALA A 167 0.63 -6.40 -1.08
CA ALA A 167 -0.27 -7.20 -1.91
C ALA A 167 -1.11 -6.39 -2.94
N ALA A 168 -0.56 -5.31 -3.48
CA ALA A 168 -1.30 -4.42 -4.38
C ALA A 168 -0.56 -4.01 -5.66
N LEU A 169 0.77 -3.87 -5.66
CA LEU A 169 1.53 -3.36 -6.81
C LEU A 169 1.28 -4.15 -8.10
N TYR A 170 1.02 -5.43 -8.01
CA TYR A 170 0.73 -6.28 -9.16
C TYR A 170 -0.65 -5.99 -9.82
N LEU A 171 -1.49 -5.19 -9.18
CA LEU A 171 -2.81 -4.75 -9.67
C LEU A 171 -2.80 -3.30 -10.19
N VAL A 172 -1.78 -2.53 -9.82
CA VAL A 172 -1.69 -1.09 -10.16
C VAL A 172 -1.25 -0.92 -11.63
N PRO A 173 -1.84 0.02 -12.40
CA PRO A 173 -1.47 0.26 -13.80
C PRO A 173 0.00 0.67 -13.97
N HIS A 174 0.52 1.54 -13.12
CA HIS A 174 1.88 2.11 -13.18
C HIS A 174 2.68 1.81 -11.90
N PRO A 175 3.01 0.53 -11.60
CA PRO A 175 3.56 0.16 -10.30
C PRO A 175 4.94 0.75 -10.00
N LEU A 176 5.78 0.96 -11.01
CA LEU A 176 7.11 1.54 -10.80
C LEU A 176 7.00 3.03 -10.45
N GLN A 177 6.08 3.76 -11.08
CA GLN A 177 5.81 5.16 -10.72
C GLN A 177 5.30 5.26 -9.28
N VAL A 178 4.45 4.32 -8.83
CA VAL A 178 4.04 4.27 -7.42
C VAL A 178 5.22 4.04 -6.49
N VAL A 179 6.18 3.19 -6.86
CA VAL A 179 7.40 2.97 -6.06
C VAL A 179 8.29 4.22 -6.05
N ASP A 180 8.43 4.93 -7.17
CA ASP A 180 9.15 6.22 -7.23
C ASP A 180 8.51 7.24 -6.27
N GLU A 181 7.19 7.34 -6.25
CA GLU A 181 6.45 8.20 -5.32
C GLU A 181 6.65 7.80 -3.85
N LEU A 182 6.62 6.48 -3.54
CA LEU A 182 6.94 6.00 -2.20
C LEU A 182 8.35 6.40 -1.77
N ILE A 183 9.34 6.27 -2.66
CA ILE A 183 10.72 6.70 -2.39
C ILE A 183 10.79 8.22 -2.21
N ARG A 184 10.06 9.00 -3.01
CA ARG A 184 10.05 10.46 -2.94
C ARG A 184 9.54 10.95 -1.59
N VAL A 185 8.38 10.46 -1.16
CA VAL A 185 7.72 10.92 0.08
C VAL A 185 8.36 10.35 1.35
N LEU A 186 9.22 9.35 1.24
CA LEU A 186 9.98 8.78 2.35
C LEU A 186 11.13 9.72 2.72
N ARG A 187 11.31 10.02 4.02
CA ARG A 187 12.41 10.85 4.51
C ARG A 187 13.75 10.11 4.52
N PRO A 188 14.89 10.81 4.52
CA PRO A 188 16.18 10.20 4.83
C PRO A 188 16.14 9.46 6.18
N GLY A 189 16.75 8.29 6.25
CA GLY A 189 16.69 7.37 7.38
C GLY A 189 15.35 6.63 7.54
N GLY A 190 14.38 6.90 6.68
CA GLY A 190 13.08 6.22 6.67
C GLY A 190 13.13 4.83 6.04
N ARG A 191 12.09 4.03 6.27
CA ARG A 191 12.00 2.64 5.79
C ARG A 191 10.88 2.46 4.76
N ILE A 192 11.19 1.79 3.66
CA ILE A 192 10.21 1.28 2.70
C ILE A 192 10.07 -0.24 2.84
N ALA A 193 8.85 -0.75 2.72
CA ALA A 193 8.60 -2.19 2.63
C ALA A 193 7.50 -2.48 1.59
N ILE A 194 7.77 -3.42 0.70
CA ILE A 194 6.87 -3.84 -0.38
C ILE A 194 6.65 -5.34 -0.28
N MET A 195 5.37 -5.77 -0.36
CA MET A 195 5.03 -7.17 -0.62
C MET A 195 4.29 -7.25 -1.96
N THR A 196 4.83 -8.04 -2.89
CA THR A 196 4.24 -8.18 -4.22
C THR A 196 4.53 -9.55 -4.83
N SER A 197 4.06 -9.79 -6.06
CA SER A 197 4.34 -11.02 -6.82
C SER A 197 5.82 -11.11 -7.21
N CYS A 198 6.31 -12.34 -7.34
CA CYS A 198 7.67 -12.64 -7.81
C CYS A 198 7.64 -13.67 -8.94
N GLN A 199 8.31 -13.35 -10.04
CA GLN A 199 8.47 -14.27 -11.15
C GLN A 199 9.58 -15.28 -10.84
N LEU A 200 9.22 -16.55 -10.68
CA LEU A 200 10.14 -17.64 -10.38
C LEU A 200 10.21 -18.65 -11.52
N GLY A 201 11.28 -19.44 -11.49
CA GLY A 201 11.44 -20.63 -12.32
C GLY A 201 12.16 -20.42 -13.64
N LEU A 202 12.40 -21.56 -14.32
CA LEU A 202 13.01 -21.61 -15.66
C LEU A 202 12.05 -21.08 -16.71
N ALA A 203 12.61 -20.62 -17.84
CA ALA A 203 11.88 -19.93 -18.91
C ALA A 203 10.51 -20.55 -19.30
N PRO A 204 10.35 -21.85 -19.53
CA PRO A 204 9.05 -22.41 -19.94
C PRO A 204 7.98 -22.28 -18.85
N LEU A 205 8.31 -22.56 -17.59
CA LEU A 205 7.36 -22.45 -16.46
C LEU A 205 7.01 -20.96 -16.20
N ARG A 206 7.98 -20.07 -16.32
CA ARG A 206 7.81 -18.63 -16.21
C ARG A 206 6.81 -18.09 -17.22
N THR A 207 6.85 -18.57 -18.46
CA THR A 207 5.92 -18.16 -19.53
C THR A 207 4.50 -18.62 -19.22
N VAL A 208 4.31 -19.88 -18.79
CA VAL A 208 2.97 -20.42 -18.46
C VAL A 208 2.35 -19.68 -17.28
N VAL A 209 3.12 -19.46 -16.20
CA VAL A 209 2.66 -18.71 -15.02
C VAL A 209 2.36 -17.24 -15.41
N GLY A 210 3.22 -16.61 -16.24
CA GLY A 210 3.03 -15.25 -16.71
C GLY A 210 1.77 -15.07 -17.55
N LEU A 211 1.48 -15.99 -18.46
CA LEU A 211 0.25 -15.97 -19.28
C LEU A 211 -0.99 -16.19 -18.42
N GLY A 212 -0.97 -17.14 -17.49
CA GLY A 212 -2.07 -17.39 -16.58
C GLY A 212 -2.37 -16.21 -15.66
N SER A 213 -1.34 -15.57 -15.10
CA SER A 213 -1.49 -14.40 -14.23
C SER A 213 -1.96 -13.18 -15.00
N ALA A 214 -1.47 -12.95 -16.23
CA ALA A 214 -1.91 -11.86 -17.09
C ALA A 214 -3.39 -12.00 -17.49
N ALA A 215 -3.88 -13.24 -17.71
CA ALA A 215 -5.29 -13.49 -18.00
C ALA A 215 -6.24 -13.06 -16.88
N VAL A 216 -5.77 -13.07 -15.62
CA VAL A 216 -6.54 -12.59 -14.46
C VAL A 216 -6.14 -11.17 -14.03
N GLY A 217 -5.30 -10.48 -14.82
CA GLY A 217 -4.88 -9.09 -14.57
C GLY A 217 -3.83 -8.93 -13.46
N VAL A 218 -3.10 -9.99 -13.12
CA VAL A 218 -2.01 -9.97 -12.13
C VAL A 218 -0.67 -9.87 -12.85
N ARG A 219 0.11 -8.85 -12.53
CA ARG A 219 1.47 -8.66 -13.04
C ARG A 219 2.47 -9.47 -12.20
N MET A 220 3.41 -10.15 -12.86
CA MET A 220 4.52 -10.85 -12.22
C MET A 220 5.80 -10.04 -12.37
N PHE A 221 6.47 -9.71 -11.27
CA PHE A 221 7.69 -8.92 -11.28
C PHE A 221 8.96 -9.79 -11.29
N PRO A 222 10.00 -9.44 -12.04
CA PRO A 222 11.32 -10.06 -11.94
C PRO A 222 11.87 -10.00 -10.51
N LYS A 223 12.66 -11.00 -10.13
CA LYS A 223 13.24 -11.11 -8.79
C LYS A 223 14.06 -9.88 -8.38
N GLY A 224 14.86 -9.30 -9.30
CA GLY A 224 15.73 -8.15 -9.04
C GLY A 224 15.05 -6.78 -9.16
N GLN A 225 13.81 -6.71 -9.64
CA GLN A 225 13.17 -5.45 -10.04
C GLN A 225 13.22 -4.36 -8.97
N PHE A 226 12.83 -4.67 -7.75
CA PHE A 226 12.74 -3.67 -6.69
C PHE A 226 14.07 -3.49 -5.95
N THR A 227 14.88 -4.53 -5.81
CA THR A 227 16.23 -4.40 -5.21
C THR A 227 17.14 -3.54 -6.08
N GLU A 228 17.10 -3.70 -7.40
CA GLU A 228 17.83 -2.87 -8.36
C GLU A 228 17.32 -1.42 -8.35
N MET A 229 15.99 -1.22 -8.29
CA MET A 229 15.38 0.10 -8.21
C MET A 229 15.78 0.84 -6.92
N PHE A 230 15.77 0.16 -5.77
CA PHE A 230 16.22 0.73 -4.51
C PHE A 230 17.72 1.04 -4.51
N ALA A 231 18.55 0.15 -5.06
CA ALA A 231 19.98 0.39 -5.21
C ALA A 231 20.28 1.60 -6.13
N ALA A 232 19.57 1.71 -7.26
CA ALA A 232 19.68 2.85 -8.17
C ALA A 232 19.25 4.18 -7.52
N ALA A 233 18.29 4.14 -6.58
CA ALA A 233 17.89 5.30 -5.78
C ALA A 233 18.85 5.59 -4.59
N GLY A 234 20.00 4.89 -4.49
CA GLY A 234 20.98 5.08 -3.43
C GLY A 234 20.54 4.61 -2.06
N MET A 235 19.53 3.73 -1.98
CA MET A 235 19.03 3.20 -0.71
C MET A 235 19.97 2.12 -0.16
N THR A 236 19.95 1.94 1.16
CA THR A 236 20.78 0.97 1.89
C THR A 236 19.92 -0.05 2.64
N ASP A 237 20.55 -0.99 3.34
CA ASP A 237 19.85 -2.08 4.07
C ASP A 237 18.78 -2.75 3.21
N ILE A 238 19.10 -3.02 1.94
CA ILE A 238 18.16 -3.65 1.00
C ILE A 238 18.07 -5.13 1.35
N GLU A 239 16.88 -5.56 1.77
CA GLU A 239 16.58 -6.94 2.12
C GLU A 239 15.51 -7.50 1.20
N GLN A 240 15.64 -8.75 0.77
CA GLN A 240 14.64 -9.46 -0.01
C GLN A 240 14.40 -10.85 0.55
N ASP A 241 13.13 -11.16 0.82
CA ASP A 241 12.65 -12.50 1.20
C ASP A 241 11.65 -12.98 0.15
N ILE A 242 11.92 -14.14 -0.47
CA ILE A 242 11.06 -14.71 -1.52
C ILE A 242 10.39 -15.97 -0.99
N ARG A 243 9.06 -16.00 -1.07
CA ARG A 243 8.25 -17.12 -0.60
C ARG A 243 7.21 -17.50 -1.66
N GLY A 244 7.41 -18.66 -2.29
CA GLY A 244 6.59 -19.06 -3.42
C GLY A 244 6.62 -18.02 -4.54
N LEU A 245 5.47 -17.53 -4.96
CA LEU A 245 5.33 -16.47 -5.97
C LEU A 245 5.21 -15.06 -5.37
N ALA A 246 5.53 -14.88 -4.10
CA ALA A 246 5.57 -13.59 -3.42
C ALA A 246 6.99 -13.19 -3.06
N GLN A 247 7.26 -11.89 -3.07
CA GLN A 247 8.49 -11.30 -2.57
C GLN A 247 8.18 -10.16 -1.59
N PHE A 248 8.98 -10.09 -0.54
CA PHE A 248 9.02 -9.00 0.43
C PHE A 248 10.34 -8.28 0.22
N VAL A 249 10.29 -6.98 -0.05
CA VAL A 249 11.49 -6.18 -0.29
C VAL A 249 11.43 -4.97 0.62
N SER A 250 12.50 -4.71 1.37
CA SER A 250 12.60 -3.54 2.22
C SER A 250 13.95 -2.84 2.07
N ALA A 251 13.99 -1.55 2.36
CA ALA A 251 15.22 -0.75 2.28
C ALA A 251 15.14 0.49 3.18
N THR A 252 16.30 1.09 3.46
CA THR A 252 16.45 2.39 4.13
C THR A 252 16.82 3.46 3.11
N LYS A 253 16.14 4.61 3.12
CA LYS A 253 16.51 5.78 2.31
C LYS A 253 17.69 6.50 2.99
N ASN A 254 18.73 6.81 2.22
CA ASN A 254 19.86 7.62 2.68
C ASN A 254 19.55 9.11 2.74
#